data_3765925c071973de8ba7033ac1ec3668
#
_entry.id   3765925c071973de8ba7033ac1ec3668
#
_cell.length_a   1.000
_cell.length_b   1.000
_cell.length_c   1.000
_cell.angle_alpha   90.00
_cell.angle_beta   90.00
_cell.angle_gamma   90.00
#
_symmetry.space_group_name_H-M   'P 1'
#
loop_
_entity.id
_entity.type
_entity.pdbx_description
1 polymer ?
#
loop_
_entity_poly.entity_id
_entity_poly.type
_entity_poly.pdbx_seq_one_letter_code
_entity_poly.pdbx_strand_id
1 'polypeptide(L)'
;IINMGTNVVLVEVDDESWRILKDKKVPWPYPRGDIWARAVDNLSKAGAKVIAFDIQFDSPDARSEYLRSVSGNLPPEFQQYLPGHGDIILAESIKKAQENGTHIIMDVKMVNEPTRVPPTYIAYPVREIMDVGPETGLINDMLDTDGFSRQYSIAGYMDHEPDIAYLTLGLKCVKSFLDMPDNVIPTFNSKELIWNFVDFRINTYVRPNNFY
;
A
#
# COMPACT_ATOMS: atom_id res chain seq x y z
N ILE A 1 0.27 -6.01 18.00
CA ILE A 1 1.45 -6.39 17.18
C ILE A 1 1.65 -7.88 17.30
N ILE A 2 1.49 -8.60 16.20
CA ILE A 2 1.71 -10.06 16.14
C ILE A 2 3.09 -10.28 15.54
N ASN A 3 4.02 -10.82 16.35
CA ASN A 3 5.30 -11.29 15.84
C ASN A 3 5.13 -12.74 15.37
N MET A 4 5.17 -12.94 14.07
CA MET A 4 4.97 -14.26 13.45
C MET A 4 6.24 -15.15 13.46
N GLY A 5 7.27 -14.81 14.24
CA GLY A 5 8.55 -15.53 14.26
C GLY A 5 9.35 -15.40 12.96
N THR A 6 9.00 -14.41 12.15
CA THR A 6 9.66 -14.05 10.89
C THR A 6 10.14 -12.59 10.98
N ASN A 7 10.77 -12.10 9.92
CA ASN A 7 11.11 -10.68 9.80
C ASN A 7 9.88 -9.78 9.49
N VAL A 8 8.68 -10.34 9.55
CA VAL A 8 7.42 -9.63 9.27
C VAL A 8 6.68 -9.36 10.57
N VAL A 9 6.27 -8.12 10.76
CA VAL A 9 5.42 -7.66 11.86
C VAL A 9 4.12 -7.14 11.28
N LEU A 10 2.99 -7.72 11.67
CA LEU A 10 1.68 -7.22 11.29
C LEU A 10 1.23 -6.16 12.32
N VAL A 11 0.90 -4.97 11.81
CA VAL A 11 0.32 -3.88 12.60
C VAL A 11 -1.14 -3.74 12.19
N GLU A 12 -2.03 -4.27 13.00
CA GLU A 12 -3.46 -4.32 12.68
C GLU A 12 -4.20 -3.11 13.27
N VAL A 13 -5.23 -2.68 12.55
CA VAL A 13 -6.31 -1.86 13.09
C VAL A 13 -7.48 -2.78 13.38
N ASP A 14 -7.44 -3.39 14.55
CA ASP A 14 -8.39 -4.36 15.03
C ASP A 14 -9.60 -3.70 15.76
N ASP A 15 -10.52 -4.52 16.26
CA ASP A 15 -11.69 -4.06 17.00
C ASP A 15 -11.33 -3.26 18.26
N GLU A 16 -10.22 -3.60 18.92
CA GLU A 16 -9.73 -2.88 20.09
C GLU A 16 -9.19 -1.50 19.70
N SER A 17 -8.41 -1.41 18.63
CA SER A 17 -7.93 -0.16 18.05
C SER A 17 -9.10 0.75 17.67
N TRP A 18 -10.12 0.17 17.01
CA TRP A 18 -11.33 0.88 16.64
C TRP A 18 -12.08 1.41 17.86
N ARG A 19 -12.25 0.60 18.91
CA ARG A 19 -12.91 0.98 20.16
C ARG A 19 -12.17 2.14 20.84
N ILE A 20 -10.83 2.03 20.97
CA ILE A 20 -10.00 3.07 21.59
C ILE A 20 -10.10 4.39 20.83
N LEU A 21 -10.01 4.34 19.52
CA LEU A 21 -10.05 5.55 18.69
C LEU A 21 -11.44 6.19 18.71
N LYS A 22 -12.50 5.37 18.70
CA LYS A 22 -13.87 5.85 18.85
C LYS A 22 -14.09 6.56 20.21
N ASP A 23 -13.62 5.97 21.31
CA ASP A 23 -13.70 6.58 22.64
C ASP A 23 -12.94 7.92 22.70
N LYS A 24 -11.84 8.03 21.98
CA LYS A 24 -11.08 9.27 21.78
C LYS A 24 -11.70 10.23 20.75
N LYS A 25 -12.88 9.91 20.22
CA LYS A 25 -13.58 10.70 19.19
C LYS A 25 -12.78 10.90 17.90
N VAL A 26 -11.96 9.92 17.55
CA VAL A 26 -11.26 9.87 16.26
C VAL A 26 -12.09 9.02 15.29
N PRO A 27 -12.77 9.62 14.31
CA PRO A 27 -13.66 8.90 13.40
C PRO A 27 -12.87 8.11 12.35
N TRP A 28 -13.48 7.04 11.84
CA TRP A 28 -13.06 6.39 10.60
C TRP A 28 -13.62 7.18 9.39
N PRO A 29 -12.90 7.32 8.28
CA PRO A 29 -11.48 6.95 8.08
C PRO A 29 -10.55 7.82 8.94
N TYR A 30 -9.51 7.18 9.51
CA TYR A 30 -8.64 7.87 10.45
C TYR A 30 -7.82 8.98 9.78
N PRO A 31 -7.70 10.15 10.44
CA PRO A 31 -6.95 11.29 9.92
C PRO A 31 -5.51 10.90 9.57
N ARG A 32 -5.09 11.21 8.35
CA ARG A 32 -3.79 10.79 7.84
C ARG A 32 -2.62 11.43 8.59
N GLY A 33 -2.73 12.71 8.89
CA GLY A 33 -1.69 13.43 9.62
C GLY A 33 -1.55 12.99 11.07
N ASP A 34 -2.67 12.70 11.75
CA ASP A 34 -2.66 12.39 13.18
C ASP A 34 -2.36 10.90 13.47
N ILE A 35 -2.76 9.98 12.59
CA ILE A 35 -2.66 8.54 12.83
C ILE A 35 -1.61 7.91 11.92
N TRP A 36 -1.78 7.99 10.60
CA TRP A 36 -0.93 7.26 9.66
C TRP A 36 0.48 7.83 9.56
N ALA A 37 0.62 9.16 9.56
CA ALA A 37 1.92 9.82 9.58
C ALA A 37 2.72 9.45 10.84
N ARG A 38 2.05 9.44 12.01
CA ARG A 38 2.69 9.02 13.26
C ARG A 38 3.04 7.52 13.28
N ALA A 39 2.23 6.69 12.64
CA ALA A 39 2.55 5.27 12.49
C ALA A 39 3.85 5.10 11.67
N VAL A 40 3.97 5.78 10.53
CA VAL A 40 5.20 5.79 9.71
C VAL A 40 6.40 6.25 10.53
N ASP A 41 6.28 7.40 11.21
CA ASP A 41 7.36 7.95 12.03
C ASP A 41 7.83 6.97 13.10
N ASN A 42 6.88 6.33 13.80
CA ASN A 42 7.20 5.40 14.89
C ASN A 42 7.84 4.11 14.37
N LEU A 43 7.32 3.55 13.28
CA LEU A 43 7.87 2.33 12.69
C LEU A 43 9.25 2.56 12.09
N SER A 44 9.46 3.69 11.38
CA SER A 44 10.78 4.06 10.86
C SER A 44 11.79 4.26 11.99
N LYS A 45 11.42 4.98 13.07
CA LYS A 45 12.27 5.13 14.26
C LYS A 45 12.58 3.80 14.97
N ALA A 46 11.65 2.84 14.90
CA ALA A 46 11.85 1.51 15.45
C ALA A 46 12.75 0.61 14.56
N GLY A 47 13.23 1.12 13.43
CA GLY A 47 14.16 0.43 12.54
C GLY A 47 13.48 -0.48 11.52
N ALA A 48 12.21 -0.23 11.18
CA ALA A 48 11.55 -0.96 10.10
C ALA A 48 12.27 -0.66 8.76
N LYS A 49 12.76 -1.70 8.10
CA LYS A 49 13.39 -1.59 6.79
C LYS A 49 12.36 -1.34 5.69
N VAL A 50 11.19 -1.95 5.82
CA VAL A 50 10.06 -1.81 4.90
C VAL A 50 8.79 -1.54 5.71
N ILE A 51 8.01 -0.55 5.31
CA ILE A 51 6.66 -0.30 5.79
C ILE A 51 5.73 -0.41 4.59
N ALA A 52 4.81 -1.36 4.62
CA ALA A 52 3.82 -1.54 3.58
C ALA A 52 2.42 -1.25 4.12
N PHE A 53 1.65 -0.51 3.35
CA PHE A 53 0.25 -0.23 3.63
C PHE A 53 -0.64 -1.18 2.82
N ASP A 54 -1.58 -1.82 3.48
CA ASP A 54 -2.73 -2.52 2.88
C ASP A 54 -3.98 -1.69 3.19
N ILE A 55 -3.92 -0.42 2.82
CA ILE A 55 -4.96 0.60 3.05
C ILE A 55 -4.94 1.58 1.89
N GLN A 56 -6.08 1.72 1.21
CA GLN A 56 -6.20 2.62 0.06
C GLN A 56 -6.22 4.10 0.47
N PHE A 57 -5.39 4.88 -0.20
CA PHE A 57 -5.33 6.33 -0.06
C PHE A 57 -5.64 7.03 -1.40
N ASP A 58 -6.55 6.45 -2.18
CA ASP A 58 -6.95 6.89 -3.53
C ASP A 58 -7.90 8.09 -3.57
N SER A 59 -8.35 8.54 -2.40
CA SER A 59 -9.17 9.74 -2.22
C SER A 59 -8.55 10.67 -1.20
N PRO A 60 -8.77 11.99 -1.24
CA PRO A 60 -8.25 12.94 -0.27
C PRO A 60 -8.65 12.62 1.16
N ASP A 61 -7.82 13.01 2.13
CA ASP A 61 -8.17 12.89 3.55
C ASP A 61 -9.45 13.66 3.88
N ALA A 62 -10.50 12.93 4.31
CA ALA A 62 -11.83 13.48 4.53
C ALA A 62 -11.84 14.67 5.50
N ARG A 63 -10.99 14.65 6.54
CA ARG A 63 -10.83 15.76 7.47
C ARG A 63 -10.23 16.99 6.79
N SER A 64 -9.23 16.78 5.95
CA SER A 64 -8.59 17.85 5.19
C SER A 64 -9.53 18.47 4.16
N GLU A 65 -10.35 17.66 3.50
CA GLU A 65 -11.40 18.16 2.60
C GLU A 65 -12.43 19.02 3.33
N TYR A 66 -12.92 18.55 4.47
CA TYR A 66 -13.83 19.33 5.29
C TYR A 66 -13.20 20.66 5.72
N LEU A 67 -11.97 20.62 6.24
CA LEU A 67 -11.27 21.84 6.67
C LEU A 67 -11.05 22.80 5.50
N ARG A 68 -10.70 22.30 4.31
CA ARG A 68 -10.56 23.09 3.09
C ARG A 68 -11.89 23.75 2.70
N SER A 69 -13.00 23.03 2.80
CA SER A 69 -14.32 23.56 2.44
C SER A 69 -14.76 24.71 3.35
N VAL A 70 -14.40 24.70 4.63
CA VAL A 70 -14.75 25.74 5.60
C VAL A 70 -13.71 26.86 5.68
N SER A 71 -12.45 26.58 5.31
CA SER A 71 -11.34 27.54 5.40
C SER A 71 -11.49 28.72 4.44
N GLY A 72 -12.14 28.52 3.30
CA GLY A 72 -12.43 29.59 2.34
C GLY A 72 -13.29 30.72 2.90
N ASN A 73 -14.01 30.45 3.99
CA ASN A 73 -14.86 31.43 4.69
C ASN A 73 -14.17 32.04 5.91
N LEU A 74 -12.95 31.59 6.24
CA LEU A 74 -12.21 32.13 7.40
C LEU A 74 -11.30 33.27 6.96
N PRO A 75 -11.21 34.36 7.74
CA PRO A 75 -10.20 35.39 7.55
C PRO A 75 -8.78 34.80 7.51
N PRO A 76 -7.86 35.35 6.68
CA PRO A 76 -6.52 34.80 6.50
C PRO A 76 -5.74 34.59 7.80
N GLU A 77 -5.94 35.46 8.79
CA GLU A 77 -5.30 35.36 10.10
C GLU A 77 -5.68 34.10 10.90
N PHE A 78 -6.83 33.49 10.61
CA PHE A 78 -7.27 32.25 11.25
C PHE A 78 -6.85 31.01 10.47
N GLN A 79 -6.52 31.11 9.18
CA GLN A 79 -6.11 29.96 8.36
C GLN A 79 -4.79 29.35 8.88
N GLN A 80 -3.90 30.12 9.47
CA GLN A 80 -2.66 29.65 10.07
C GLN A 80 -2.85 28.69 11.27
N TYR A 81 -4.02 28.69 11.89
CA TYR A 81 -4.36 27.82 13.02
C TYR A 81 -5.07 26.54 12.59
N LEU A 82 -5.36 26.39 11.30
CA LEU A 82 -5.94 25.14 10.80
C LEU A 82 -4.89 24.02 10.85
N PRO A 83 -5.29 22.81 11.23
CA PRO A 83 -4.40 21.66 11.12
C PRO A 83 -3.88 21.54 9.68
N GLY A 84 -2.63 21.14 9.53
CA GLY A 84 -2.05 20.86 8.23
C GLY A 84 -2.88 19.84 7.44
N HIS A 85 -2.76 19.86 6.13
CA HIS A 85 -3.43 18.91 5.25
C HIS A 85 -2.92 17.49 5.54
N GLY A 86 -3.81 16.56 5.88
CA GLY A 86 -3.43 15.23 6.34
C GLY A 86 -2.61 14.44 5.31
N ASP A 87 -2.91 14.61 4.02
CA ASP A 87 -2.15 13.98 2.93
C ASP A 87 -0.72 14.51 2.84
N ILE A 88 -0.53 15.83 3.01
CA ILE A 88 0.79 16.46 3.00
C ILE A 88 1.60 16.00 4.22
N ILE A 89 0.99 15.97 5.40
CA ILE A 89 1.68 15.52 6.63
C ILE A 89 2.11 14.06 6.50
N LEU A 90 1.25 13.20 5.94
CA LEU A 90 1.62 11.81 5.68
C LEU A 90 2.75 11.73 4.65
N ALA A 91 2.67 12.49 3.57
CA ALA A 91 3.73 12.56 2.54
C ALA A 91 5.08 13.00 3.14
N GLU A 92 5.09 14.02 4.02
CA GLU A 92 6.30 14.46 4.72
C GLU A 92 6.89 13.37 5.62
N SER A 93 6.04 12.61 6.34
CA SER A 93 6.49 11.49 7.16
C SER A 93 7.04 10.34 6.30
N ILE A 94 6.41 10.06 5.16
CA ILE A 94 6.90 9.08 4.18
C ILE A 94 8.29 9.50 3.67
N LYS A 95 8.43 10.72 3.19
CA LYS A 95 9.70 11.26 2.70
C LYS A 95 10.81 11.16 3.75
N LYS A 96 10.52 11.56 4.98
CA LYS A 96 11.47 11.47 6.10
C LYS A 96 11.87 10.02 6.42
N ALA A 97 10.92 9.07 6.35
CA ALA A 97 11.22 7.66 6.55
C ALA A 97 12.13 7.12 5.45
N GLN A 98 11.90 7.52 4.19
CA GLN A 98 12.75 7.17 3.04
C GLN A 98 14.18 7.76 3.19
N GLU A 99 14.30 9.00 3.64
CA GLU A 99 15.59 9.63 3.93
C GLU A 99 16.36 8.89 5.04
N ASN A 100 15.66 8.22 5.95
CA ASN A 100 16.24 7.37 6.99
C ASN A 100 16.51 5.90 6.51
N GLY A 101 16.31 5.61 5.22
CA GLY A 101 16.55 4.29 4.63
C GLY A 101 15.41 3.30 4.80
N THR A 102 14.20 3.75 5.19
CA THR A 102 13.01 2.90 5.24
C THR A 102 12.31 2.91 3.89
N HIS A 103 12.08 1.75 3.29
CA HIS A 103 11.23 1.62 2.09
C HIS A 103 9.76 1.77 2.47
N ILE A 104 9.04 2.62 1.76
CA ILE A 104 7.59 2.79 1.94
C ILE A 104 6.89 2.26 0.71
N ILE A 105 5.99 1.32 0.91
CA ILE A 105 5.21 0.70 -0.16
C ILE A 105 3.73 1.00 0.08
N MET A 106 3.13 1.69 -0.88
CA MET A 106 1.70 1.97 -0.89
C MET A 106 0.99 0.90 -1.70
N ASP A 107 -0.20 0.53 -1.27
CA ASP A 107 -1.06 -0.31 -2.08
C ASP A 107 -1.59 0.43 -3.31
N VAL A 108 -1.75 -0.30 -4.40
CA VAL A 108 -2.47 0.14 -5.58
C VAL A 108 -3.43 -0.96 -6.03
N LYS A 109 -4.50 -0.56 -6.67
CA LYS A 109 -5.52 -1.48 -7.15
C LYS A 109 -5.72 -1.35 -8.66
N MET A 110 -5.71 -2.47 -9.34
CA MET A 110 -6.15 -2.54 -10.74
C MET A 110 -7.69 -2.55 -10.75
N VAL A 111 -8.27 -1.56 -11.39
CA VAL A 111 -9.72 -1.36 -11.49
C VAL A 111 -10.14 -1.59 -12.94
N ASN A 112 -11.24 -2.33 -13.13
CA ASN A 112 -11.89 -2.45 -14.43
C ASN A 112 -13.20 -1.68 -14.39
N GLU A 113 -13.27 -0.63 -15.21
CA GLU A 113 -14.45 0.22 -15.38
C GLU A 113 -14.85 0.21 -16.87
N PRO A 114 -15.86 -0.59 -17.24
CA PRO A 114 -16.21 -0.82 -18.66
C PRO A 114 -16.57 0.45 -19.46
N THR A 115 -16.98 1.51 -18.76
CA THR A 115 -17.36 2.80 -19.38
C THR A 115 -16.17 3.72 -19.65
N ARG A 116 -15.01 3.40 -19.11
CA ARG A 116 -13.77 4.17 -19.27
C ARG A 116 -12.98 3.70 -20.49
N VAL A 117 -12.15 4.59 -21.05
CA VAL A 117 -11.20 4.26 -22.13
C VAL A 117 -9.80 4.74 -21.72
N PRO A 118 -8.83 3.83 -21.52
CA PRO A 118 -8.98 2.38 -21.48
C PRO A 118 -9.80 1.91 -20.26
N PRO A 119 -10.47 0.72 -20.33
CA PRO A 119 -11.37 0.27 -19.27
C PRO A 119 -10.64 -0.17 -18.00
N THR A 120 -9.39 -0.58 -18.11
CA THR A 120 -8.56 -0.99 -16.98
C THR A 120 -7.55 0.10 -16.63
N TYR A 121 -7.40 0.40 -15.35
CA TYR A 121 -6.44 1.38 -14.87
C TYR A 121 -5.97 1.02 -13.46
N ILE A 122 -4.87 1.65 -13.02
CA ILE A 122 -4.39 1.54 -11.64
C ILE A 122 -4.92 2.72 -10.84
N ALA A 123 -5.62 2.43 -9.74
CA ALA A 123 -5.96 3.41 -8.73
C ALA A 123 -4.76 3.61 -7.80
N TYR A 124 -4.12 4.76 -7.94
CA TYR A 124 -2.98 5.17 -7.13
C TYR A 124 -3.45 5.98 -5.90
N PRO A 125 -2.63 6.05 -4.85
CA PRO A 125 -2.80 7.04 -3.80
C PRO A 125 -2.88 8.46 -4.36
N VAL A 126 -3.43 9.37 -3.56
CA VAL A 126 -3.52 10.79 -3.95
C VAL A 126 -2.15 11.35 -4.32
N ARG A 127 -2.19 12.38 -5.16
CA ARG A 127 -1.00 12.95 -5.76
C ARG A 127 0.04 13.41 -4.73
N GLU A 128 -0.40 14.01 -3.63
CA GLU A 128 0.46 14.51 -2.55
C GLU A 128 1.35 13.41 -1.97
N ILE A 129 0.81 12.19 -1.85
CA ILE A 129 1.54 11.01 -1.38
C ILE A 129 2.47 10.50 -2.51
N MET A 130 1.97 10.40 -3.74
CA MET A 130 2.77 9.88 -4.85
C MET A 130 3.93 10.80 -5.25
N ASP A 131 3.80 12.11 -5.08
CA ASP A 131 4.84 13.10 -5.42
C ASP A 131 6.11 12.95 -4.56
N VAL A 132 6.06 12.27 -3.41
CA VAL A 132 7.25 11.96 -2.60
C VAL A 132 7.92 10.63 -2.95
N GLY A 133 7.40 9.94 -3.96
CA GLY A 133 8.02 8.76 -4.57
C GLY A 133 8.01 7.48 -3.71
N PRO A 134 6.91 7.13 -3.02
CA PRO A 134 6.82 5.81 -2.42
C PRO A 134 6.77 4.73 -3.50
N GLU A 135 7.20 3.54 -3.15
CA GLU A 135 7.00 2.38 -4.01
C GLU A 135 5.52 1.96 -4.00
N THR A 136 5.10 1.20 -5.01
CA THR A 136 3.72 0.71 -5.08
C THR A 136 3.66 -0.79 -5.28
N GLY A 137 2.63 -1.42 -4.69
CA GLY A 137 2.39 -2.84 -4.84
C GLY A 137 0.90 -3.15 -5.06
N LEU A 138 0.61 -4.04 -6.01
CA LEU A 138 -0.75 -4.41 -6.39
C LEU A 138 -1.40 -5.28 -5.32
N ILE A 139 -2.64 -4.95 -4.92
CA ILE A 139 -3.40 -5.71 -3.91
C ILE A 139 -4.50 -6.60 -4.51
N ASN A 140 -4.65 -6.61 -5.84
CA ASN A 140 -5.67 -7.45 -6.46
C ASN A 140 -5.42 -8.92 -6.16
N ASP A 141 -6.42 -9.56 -5.58
CA ASP A 141 -6.44 -11.01 -5.35
C ASP A 141 -7.33 -11.70 -6.39
N MET A 142 -6.93 -12.90 -6.77
CA MET A 142 -7.71 -13.74 -7.66
C MET A 142 -8.56 -14.71 -6.83
N LEU A 143 -9.87 -14.51 -6.88
CA LEU A 143 -10.80 -15.43 -6.26
C LEU A 143 -11.14 -16.57 -7.22
N ASP A 144 -11.20 -17.77 -6.68
CA ASP A 144 -11.78 -18.91 -7.37
C ASP A 144 -13.30 -18.75 -7.57
N THR A 145 -13.91 -19.56 -8.37
CA THR A 145 -15.36 -19.51 -8.67
C THR A 145 -16.26 -19.65 -7.44
N ASP A 146 -15.74 -20.22 -6.35
CA ASP A 146 -16.43 -20.36 -5.06
C ASP A 146 -16.15 -19.21 -4.08
N GLY A 147 -15.43 -18.17 -4.52
CA GLY A 147 -15.14 -16.97 -3.73
C GLY A 147 -13.96 -17.11 -2.76
N PHE A 148 -13.23 -18.22 -2.78
CA PHE A 148 -12.03 -18.38 -1.97
C PHE A 148 -10.77 -18.04 -2.76
N SER A 149 -9.79 -17.42 -2.09
CA SER A 149 -8.45 -17.22 -2.65
C SER A 149 -7.58 -18.44 -2.33
N ARG A 150 -7.14 -19.14 -3.38
CA ARG A 150 -6.21 -20.29 -3.27
C ARG A 150 -4.94 -20.07 -4.08
N GLN A 151 -4.87 -18.98 -4.81
CA GLN A 151 -3.75 -18.63 -5.66
C GLN A 151 -3.31 -17.22 -5.34
N TYR A 152 -2.02 -16.99 -5.32
CA TYR A 152 -1.45 -15.67 -5.17
C TYR A 152 -0.69 -15.31 -6.44
N SER A 153 -1.16 -14.27 -7.12
CA SER A 153 -0.46 -13.73 -8.28
C SER A 153 0.77 -12.95 -7.81
N ILE A 154 1.86 -13.00 -8.55
CA ILE A 154 3.06 -12.22 -8.26
C ILE A 154 3.11 -10.91 -9.02
N ALA A 155 2.35 -10.80 -10.12
CA ALA A 155 2.19 -9.59 -10.91
C ALA A 155 0.85 -9.56 -11.62
N GLY A 156 0.34 -8.37 -11.90
CA GLY A 156 -0.77 -8.11 -12.80
C GLY A 156 -0.32 -7.38 -14.05
N TYR A 157 -1.10 -7.49 -15.11
CA TYR A 157 -0.86 -6.83 -16.40
C TYR A 157 -2.15 -6.19 -16.89
N MET A 158 -2.04 -5.04 -17.55
CA MET A 158 -3.17 -4.43 -18.24
C MET A 158 -3.10 -4.72 -19.72
N ASP A 159 -4.24 -5.01 -20.36
CA ASP A 159 -4.30 -5.38 -21.79
C ASP A 159 -3.70 -4.30 -22.72
N HIS A 160 -3.81 -3.03 -22.35
CA HIS A 160 -3.28 -1.91 -23.12
C HIS A 160 -1.82 -1.56 -22.78
N GLU A 161 -1.25 -2.20 -21.76
CA GLU A 161 0.16 -2.07 -21.32
C GLU A 161 0.75 -3.46 -21.02
N PRO A 162 0.78 -4.37 -22.00
CA PRO A 162 1.14 -5.78 -21.75
C PRO A 162 2.60 -5.99 -21.34
N ASP A 163 3.46 -5.02 -21.61
CA ASP A 163 4.88 -5.08 -21.28
C ASP A 163 5.19 -4.56 -19.85
N ILE A 164 4.20 -4.00 -19.15
CA ILE A 164 4.37 -3.48 -17.80
C ILE A 164 3.82 -4.47 -16.78
N ALA A 165 4.71 -5.04 -15.97
CA ALA A 165 4.37 -5.91 -14.87
C ALA A 165 4.15 -5.10 -13.58
N TYR A 166 2.93 -5.09 -13.08
CA TYR A 166 2.59 -4.50 -11.78
C TYR A 166 2.76 -5.56 -10.69
N LEU A 167 3.85 -5.48 -9.94
CA LEU A 167 4.18 -6.46 -8.90
C LEU A 167 3.19 -6.37 -7.74
N THR A 168 2.83 -7.51 -7.17
CA THR A 168 1.96 -7.55 -5.99
C THR A 168 2.65 -6.97 -4.75
N LEU A 169 1.85 -6.49 -3.80
CA LEU A 169 2.32 -5.84 -2.57
C LEU A 169 3.35 -6.72 -1.83
N GLY A 170 3.04 -8.01 -1.64
CA GLY A 170 3.95 -8.93 -0.96
C GLY A 170 5.27 -9.12 -1.68
N LEU A 171 5.25 -9.26 -3.03
CA LEU A 171 6.48 -9.37 -3.79
C LEU A 171 7.31 -8.09 -3.77
N LYS A 172 6.65 -6.93 -3.81
CA LYS A 172 7.31 -5.64 -3.68
C LYS A 172 8.00 -5.51 -2.31
N CYS A 173 7.32 -5.93 -1.23
CA CYS A 173 7.92 -5.97 0.11
C CYS A 173 9.20 -6.81 0.15
N VAL A 174 9.17 -8.00 -0.46
CA VAL A 174 10.36 -8.88 -0.50
C VAL A 174 11.50 -8.21 -1.28
N LYS A 175 11.22 -7.64 -2.45
CA LYS A 175 12.22 -6.94 -3.25
C LYS A 175 12.88 -5.80 -2.48
N SER A 176 12.07 -4.94 -1.87
CA SER A 176 12.57 -3.78 -1.10
C SER A 176 13.31 -4.24 0.16
N PHE A 177 12.85 -5.30 0.82
CA PHE A 177 13.57 -5.87 1.98
C PHE A 177 14.97 -6.41 1.61
N LEU A 178 15.12 -6.94 0.40
CA LEU A 178 16.38 -7.47 -0.12
C LEU A 178 17.21 -6.43 -0.91
N ASP A 179 16.79 -5.18 -0.93
CA ASP A 179 17.41 -4.08 -1.72
C ASP A 179 17.60 -4.44 -3.20
N MET A 180 16.63 -5.17 -3.77
CA MET A 180 16.71 -5.62 -5.16
C MET A 180 16.37 -4.46 -6.11
N PRO A 181 17.13 -4.27 -7.19
CA PRO A 181 16.86 -3.24 -8.18
C PRO A 181 15.47 -3.38 -8.81
N ASP A 182 14.84 -2.26 -9.17
CA ASP A 182 13.51 -2.24 -9.78
C ASP A 182 13.42 -3.02 -11.11
N ASN A 183 14.50 -3.02 -11.90
CA ASN A 183 14.58 -3.74 -13.16
C ASN A 183 14.70 -5.26 -13.02
N VAL A 184 14.82 -5.79 -11.81
CA VAL A 184 14.79 -7.24 -11.57
C VAL A 184 13.35 -7.72 -11.64
N ILE A 185 12.99 -8.33 -12.76
CA ILE A 185 11.69 -8.96 -12.98
C ILE A 185 11.87 -10.48 -12.82
N PRO A 186 10.94 -11.15 -12.12
CA PRO A 186 11.00 -12.60 -12.01
C PRO A 186 10.81 -13.28 -13.37
N THR A 187 11.56 -14.34 -13.61
CA THR A 187 11.38 -15.19 -14.79
C THR A 187 10.76 -16.51 -14.41
N PHE A 188 9.74 -16.94 -15.14
CA PHE A 188 9.06 -18.21 -14.89
C PHE A 188 9.73 -19.35 -15.63
N ASN A 189 10.16 -20.38 -14.89
CA ASN A 189 10.60 -21.64 -15.46
C ASN A 189 9.41 -22.62 -15.51
N SER A 190 8.82 -22.79 -16.67
CA SER A 190 7.65 -23.65 -16.87
C SER A 190 7.91 -25.14 -16.66
N LYS A 191 9.17 -25.59 -16.77
CA LYS A 191 9.54 -27.02 -16.54
C LYS A 191 9.62 -27.36 -15.06
N GLU A 192 10.12 -26.43 -14.27
CA GLU A 192 10.30 -26.59 -12.82
C GLU A 192 9.15 -25.97 -12.03
N LEU A 193 8.25 -25.22 -12.67
CA LEU A 193 7.18 -24.45 -12.03
C LEU A 193 7.72 -23.51 -10.94
N ILE A 194 8.78 -22.81 -11.27
CA ILE A 194 9.51 -21.94 -10.33
C ILE A 194 9.60 -20.54 -10.93
N TRP A 195 9.30 -19.54 -10.13
CA TRP A 195 9.71 -18.17 -10.40
C TRP A 195 11.13 -17.94 -9.89
N ASN A 196 12.03 -17.60 -10.81
CA ASN A 196 13.42 -17.30 -10.48
C ASN A 196 13.60 -15.79 -10.38
N PHE A 197 14.19 -15.37 -9.27
CA PHE A 197 14.81 -14.06 -9.10
C PHE A 197 16.33 -14.25 -9.12
N VAL A 198 17.07 -13.17 -9.18
CA VAL A 198 18.54 -13.26 -9.23
C VAL A 198 19.08 -14.08 -8.06
N ASP A 199 18.58 -13.85 -6.84
CA ASP A 199 19.12 -14.39 -5.61
C ASP A 199 18.21 -15.39 -4.87
N PHE A 200 16.96 -15.56 -5.32
CA PHE A 200 16.02 -16.49 -4.69
C PHE A 200 15.01 -17.08 -5.66
N ARG A 201 14.33 -18.12 -5.21
CA ARG A 201 13.33 -18.84 -6.00
C ARG A 201 12.02 -18.92 -5.22
N ILE A 202 10.91 -18.70 -5.92
CA ILE A 202 9.58 -18.96 -5.40
C ILE A 202 9.03 -20.22 -6.07
N ASN A 203 8.86 -21.28 -5.30
CA ASN A 203 8.23 -22.50 -5.78
C ASN A 203 6.74 -22.26 -5.97
N THR A 204 6.23 -22.49 -7.17
CA THR A 204 4.79 -22.54 -7.37
C THR A 204 4.30 -23.92 -7.01
N TYR A 205 3.50 -24.04 -5.97
CA TYR A 205 2.77 -25.27 -5.72
C TYR A 205 1.63 -25.38 -6.73
N VAL A 206 1.88 -26.14 -7.80
CA VAL A 206 0.77 -26.76 -8.53
C VAL A 206 0.35 -27.95 -7.68
N ARG A 207 -0.68 -27.79 -6.88
CA ARG A 207 -1.29 -28.96 -6.26
C ARG A 207 -1.90 -29.80 -7.39
N PRO A 208 -1.56 -31.10 -7.50
CA PRO A 208 -2.30 -31.97 -8.41
C PRO A 208 -3.78 -31.93 -8.03
N ASN A 209 -4.67 -32.04 -9.00
CA ASN A 209 -6.13 -31.86 -8.95
C ASN A 209 -6.88 -32.74 -7.91
N ASN A 210 -6.40 -32.89 -6.71
CA ASN A 210 -7.02 -33.65 -5.64
C ASN A 210 -7.30 -32.75 -4.44
N PHE A 211 -8.25 -31.83 -4.62
CA PHE A 211 -8.96 -31.20 -3.52
C PHE A 211 -10.42 -31.60 -3.59
N TYR A 212 -10.80 -32.37 -2.59
CA TYR A 212 -12.18 -32.59 -2.23
C TYR A 212 -12.71 -31.39 -1.43
#